data_75ec9e2ee1ece3992b05f2b3d288d2a1
#
_entry.id   75ec9e2ee1ece3992b05f2b3d288d2a1
#
_cell.length_a   1.000
_cell.length_b   1.000
_cell.length_c   1.000
_cell.angle_alpha   90.00
_cell.angle_beta   90.00
_cell.angle_gamma   90.00
#
_symmetry.space_group_name_H-M   'P 1'
#
loop_
_entity.id
_entity.type
_entity.pdbx_description
1 polymer ?
#
loop_
_entity_poly.entity_id
_entity_poly.type
_entity_poly.pdbx_seq_one_letter_code
_entity_poly.pdbx_strand_id
1 'polypeptide(L)'
;MPAVGFCGEWFIFTCDKKLVAIHTKQARESFVFDCSTAEKKPNNTKDVSNGDGGASEETGSDKVLAFAVSPSGNLVALTDDSKRLVLFHCEPSWQCISIRWVVRRCTSLMFNQAEDQLLATDKSGDVYSFSVGEPQREGELKMGHLSMLLAMSMSPDDKFIITADRDEKIRVSHLRSPYNIQSFCLGHQQFVSALLVPPGHPHWLLSGSGDGTMKLWDYESGRKLQSWDLKEHEETSSSEADKQKKPTVCRISCSPDARHVAVQCERASTVHFFTVDQDGEEKLVPHRRLSLPHCPLDMTFDPEGQLWVLMDSGDAPLQIYTHRRDSWESDAESPELIRVTEAFKPHWETLEASLRTDSRFEHLYKVNFDNVAAYLQKKQQRLEEQLKRGGGHRRPTATRRPEHNGCNKVILLNGHRDISC
;
A
#
# COMPACT_ATOMS: atom_id res chain seq x y z
N MET A 1 1.32 -10.89 -1.86
CA MET A 1 2.69 -10.41 -2.11
C MET A 1 3.58 -10.87 -0.99
N PRO A 2 4.86 -11.15 -1.26
CA PRO A 2 5.76 -11.45 -0.16
C PRO A 2 5.84 -10.26 0.78
N ALA A 3 5.70 -10.54 2.06
CA ALA A 3 5.82 -9.57 3.14
C ALA A 3 6.51 -10.26 4.31
N VAL A 4 7.33 -9.52 5.05
CA VAL A 4 8.10 -10.04 6.17
C VAL A 4 7.80 -9.26 7.46
N GLY A 5 7.97 -9.91 8.60
CA GLY A 5 7.78 -9.31 9.92
C GLY A 5 8.29 -10.20 11.03
N PHE A 6 8.28 -9.68 12.25
CA PHE A 6 8.65 -10.40 13.45
C PHE A 6 7.49 -10.48 14.43
N CYS A 7 7.32 -11.66 15.05
CA CYS A 7 6.43 -11.90 16.17
C CYS A 7 7.29 -12.49 17.30
N GLY A 8 7.78 -11.64 18.19
CA GLY A 8 8.82 -12.05 19.13
C GLY A 8 10.05 -12.59 18.42
N GLU A 9 10.44 -13.82 18.72
CA GLU A 9 11.57 -14.52 18.08
C GLU A 9 11.19 -15.28 16.79
N TRP A 10 9.97 -15.11 16.28
CA TRP A 10 9.52 -15.72 15.06
C TRP A 10 9.65 -14.77 13.87
N PHE A 11 10.48 -15.14 12.90
CA PHE A 11 10.49 -14.50 11.59
C PHE A 11 9.32 -15.01 10.77
N ILE A 12 8.43 -14.10 10.34
CA ILE A 12 7.24 -14.41 9.58
C ILE A 12 7.39 -13.91 8.16
N PHE A 13 6.99 -14.72 7.21
CA PHE A 13 6.87 -14.29 5.82
C PHE A 13 5.64 -14.88 5.15
N THR A 14 5.18 -14.18 4.11
CA THR A 14 4.08 -14.65 3.27
C THR A 14 4.60 -15.12 1.92
N CYS A 15 4.08 -16.24 1.45
CA CYS A 15 4.48 -16.88 0.21
C CYS A 15 3.22 -17.39 -0.50
N ASP A 16 2.74 -16.66 -1.52
CA ASP A 16 1.51 -16.94 -2.26
C ASP A 16 0.30 -17.14 -1.33
N LYS A 17 -0.10 -18.39 -1.06
CA LYS A 17 -1.25 -18.77 -0.21
C LYS A 17 -0.85 -19.09 1.23
N LYS A 18 0.42 -19.00 1.56
CA LYS A 18 0.94 -19.46 2.85
C LYS A 18 1.46 -18.31 3.70
N LEU A 19 1.22 -18.41 4.99
CA LEU A 19 1.96 -17.72 6.03
C LEU A 19 2.88 -18.73 6.68
N VAL A 20 4.17 -18.39 6.74
CA VAL A 20 5.20 -19.23 7.33
C VAL A 20 5.87 -18.48 8.46
N ALA A 21 6.06 -19.12 9.61
CA ALA A 21 6.81 -18.58 10.72
C ALA A 21 7.93 -19.53 11.12
N ILE A 22 9.15 -18.99 11.24
CA ILE A 22 10.37 -19.72 11.56
C ILE A 22 10.98 -19.12 12.82
N HIS A 23 11.26 -19.96 13.82
CA HIS A 23 11.91 -19.48 15.05
C HIS A 23 13.38 -19.18 14.81
N THR A 24 13.82 -17.92 15.08
CA THR A 24 15.17 -17.49 14.74
C THR A 24 16.25 -18.06 15.64
N LYS A 25 15.98 -18.25 16.94
CA LYS A 25 16.99 -18.65 17.95
C LYS A 25 16.99 -20.14 18.27
N GLN A 26 15.88 -20.86 18.04
CA GLN A 26 15.73 -22.26 18.43
C GLN A 26 15.38 -23.13 17.22
N ALA A 27 15.86 -24.37 17.23
CA ALA A 27 15.46 -25.36 16.24
C ALA A 27 14.05 -25.91 16.57
N ARG A 28 13.03 -25.10 16.33
CA ARG A 28 11.63 -25.49 16.43
C ARG A 28 11.08 -25.79 15.02
N GLU A 29 10.06 -26.61 14.94
CA GLU A 29 9.32 -26.84 13.71
C GLU A 29 8.70 -25.52 13.21
N SER A 30 8.83 -25.26 11.93
CA SER A 30 8.24 -24.07 11.30
C SER A 30 6.72 -24.18 11.31
N PHE A 31 6.05 -23.11 11.68
CA PHE A 31 4.59 -23.03 11.53
C PHE A 31 4.26 -22.65 10.09
N VAL A 32 3.34 -23.40 9.48
CA VAL A 32 2.84 -23.11 8.12
C VAL A 32 1.32 -23.13 8.13
N PHE A 33 0.71 -22.01 7.76
CA PHE A 33 -0.72 -21.95 7.50
C PHE A 33 -0.96 -21.77 6.01
N ASP A 34 -1.70 -22.69 5.40
CA ASP A 34 -2.04 -22.68 3.97
C ASP A 34 -3.52 -22.27 3.80
N CYS A 35 -3.75 -21.08 3.27
CA CYS A 35 -5.09 -20.55 3.03
C CYS A 35 -5.93 -21.43 2.09
N SER A 36 -5.29 -22.24 1.21
CA SER A 36 -6.03 -23.12 0.30
C SER A 36 -6.74 -24.28 1.01
N THR A 37 -6.26 -24.64 2.20
CA THR A 37 -6.83 -25.70 3.04
C THR A 37 -7.78 -25.17 4.11
N ALA A 38 -7.86 -23.85 4.27
CA ALA A 38 -8.69 -23.22 5.29
C ALA A 38 -10.18 -23.30 4.96
N GLU A 39 -11.01 -23.15 5.98
CA GLU A 39 -12.46 -23.15 5.86
C GLU A 39 -12.93 -22.16 4.78
N LYS A 40 -13.89 -22.57 3.96
CA LYS A 40 -14.52 -21.73 2.95
C LYS A 40 -15.80 -21.12 3.48
N LYS A 41 -16.14 -19.91 2.99
CA LYS A 41 -17.37 -19.23 3.38
C LYS A 41 -18.57 -20.15 3.13
N PRO A 42 -19.43 -20.38 4.15
CA PRO A 42 -20.65 -21.16 3.94
C PRO A 42 -21.52 -20.52 2.86
N ASN A 43 -21.98 -21.32 1.90
CA ASN A 43 -22.94 -20.85 0.88
C ASN A 43 -24.29 -20.57 1.57
N ASN A 44 -24.52 -19.36 2.04
CA ASN A 44 -25.84 -18.92 2.46
C ASN A 44 -26.69 -18.63 1.23
N THR A 45 -27.62 -19.55 0.90
CA THR A 45 -28.59 -19.46 -0.19
C THR A 45 -29.64 -18.35 -0.02
N LYS A 46 -29.39 -17.27 0.74
CA LYS A 46 -30.36 -16.21 1.04
C LYS A 46 -30.00 -14.81 0.55
N ASP A 47 -28.89 -14.61 -0.13
CA ASP A 47 -28.66 -13.32 -0.80
C ASP A 47 -29.33 -13.28 -2.17
N VAL A 48 -30.65 -13.30 -2.16
CA VAL A 48 -31.46 -12.82 -3.31
C VAL A 48 -31.50 -11.31 -3.19
N SER A 49 -30.45 -10.63 -3.57
CA SER A 49 -30.49 -9.19 -3.84
C SER A 49 -31.01 -8.97 -5.25
N ASN A 50 -32.20 -8.40 -5.33
CA ASN A 50 -32.76 -7.81 -6.53
C ASN A 50 -31.79 -6.79 -7.16
N GLY A 51 -31.44 -7.01 -8.44
CA GLY A 51 -31.16 -5.96 -9.42
C GLY A 51 -29.78 -5.35 -9.40
N ASP A 52 -28.91 -5.78 -10.20
CA ASP A 52 -28.29 -5.11 -11.34
C ASP A 52 -27.01 -5.87 -11.79
N GLY A 53 -26.88 -6.06 -13.08
CA GLY A 53 -25.70 -6.37 -13.89
C GLY A 53 -24.63 -7.33 -13.35
N GLY A 54 -24.71 -8.60 -13.79
CA GLY A 54 -23.72 -9.66 -13.70
C GLY A 54 -22.24 -9.28 -13.64
N ALA A 55 -21.71 -9.07 -12.42
CA ALA A 55 -20.33 -9.29 -12.13
C ALA A 55 -20.23 -10.71 -11.55
N SER A 56 -19.64 -11.64 -12.31
CA SER A 56 -19.22 -12.93 -11.81
C SER A 56 -18.45 -12.69 -10.52
N GLU A 57 -18.87 -13.28 -9.39
CA GLU A 57 -18.05 -13.29 -8.17
C GLU A 57 -16.72 -13.94 -8.55
N GLU A 58 -15.67 -13.13 -8.67
CA GLU A 58 -14.32 -13.65 -8.83
C GLU A 58 -14.00 -14.47 -7.58
N THR A 59 -14.05 -15.78 -7.72
CA THR A 59 -13.55 -16.70 -6.69
C THR A 59 -12.10 -16.36 -6.43
N GLY A 60 -11.77 -16.03 -5.17
CA GLY A 60 -10.41 -15.73 -4.75
C GLY A 60 -9.47 -16.91 -5.04
N SER A 61 -8.20 -16.63 -5.19
CA SER A 61 -7.14 -17.64 -5.41
C SER A 61 -6.47 -18.06 -4.10
N ASP A 62 -7.01 -17.67 -2.96
CA ASP A 62 -6.52 -17.91 -1.59
C ASP A 62 -5.15 -17.25 -1.29
N LYS A 63 -4.73 -16.26 -2.08
CA LYS A 63 -3.47 -15.54 -1.88
C LYS A 63 -3.53 -14.63 -0.66
N VAL A 64 -2.49 -14.68 0.16
CA VAL A 64 -2.33 -13.75 1.28
C VAL A 64 -2.16 -12.33 0.75
N LEU A 65 -2.95 -11.39 1.25
CA LEU A 65 -2.93 -9.98 0.85
C LEU A 65 -2.16 -9.12 1.85
N ALA A 66 -2.40 -9.32 3.14
CA ALA A 66 -1.74 -8.60 4.21
C ALA A 66 -1.69 -9.46 5.48
N PHE A 67 -0.73 -9.18 6.34
CA PHE A 67 -0.72 -9.67 7.71
C PHE A 67 -0.31 -8.56 8.68
N ALA A 68 -0.63 -8.74 9.95
CA ALA A 68 -0.26 -7.85 11.04
C ALA A 68 0.16 -8.67 12.25
N VAL A 69 1.10 -8.12 13.02
CA VAL A 69 1.55 -8.65 14.30
C VAL A 69 1.08 -7.70 15.39
N SER A 70 0.62 -8.23 16.52
CA SER A 70 0.22 -7.40 17.65
C SER A 70 1.41 -6.76 18.36
N PRO A 71 1.25 -5.64 19.07
CA PRO A 71 2.33 -4.95 19.78
C PRO A 71 3.09 -5.85 20.77
N SER A 72 2.40 -6.77 21.45
CA SER A 72 3.04 -7.73 22.37
C SER A 72 3.81 -8.85 21.65
N GLY A 73 3.57 -9.04 20.35
CA GLY A 73 4.11 -10.17 19.60
C GLY A 73 3.44 -11.52 19.92
N ASN A 74 2.24 -11.52 20.51
CA ASN A 74 1.52 -12.75 20.86
C ASN A 74 0.45 -13.15 19.85
N LEU A 75 0.01 -12.19 19.03
CA LEU A 75 -1.05 -12.40 18.05
C LEU A 75 -0.56 -12.06 16.64
N VAL A 76 -1.02 -12.84 15.68
CA VAL A 76 -0.84 -12.58 14.26
C VAL A 76 -2.18 -12.68 13.57
N ALA A 77 -2.47 -11.74 12.67
CA ALA A 77 -3.64 -11.80 11.82
C ALA A 77 -3.22 -11.76 10.36
N LEU A 78 -3.93 -12.47 9.49
CA LEU A 78 -3.77 -12.38 8.05
C LEU A 78 -5.12 -12.22 7.34
N THR A 79 -5.08 -11.69 6.14
CA THR A 79 -6.20 -11.69 5.21
C THR A 79 -5.77 -12.15 3.83
N ASP A 80 -6.70 -12.78 3.11
CA ASP A 80 -6.48 -13.30 1.77
C ASP A 80 -7.46 -12.72 0.73
N ASP A 81 -7.26 -13.07 -0.53
CA ASP A 81 -8.11 -12.61 -1.63
C ASP A 81 -9.45 -13.37 -1.72
N SER A 82 -9.62 -14.45 -0.94
CA SER A 82 -10.89 -15.13 -0.71
C SER A 82 -11.73 -14.47 0.38
N LYS A 83 -11.30 -13.28 0.88
CA LYS A 83 -11.96 -12.45 1.88
C LYS A 83 -12.02 -13.08 3.28
N ARG A 84 -11.04 -13.93 3.62
CA ARG A 84 -10.87 -14.44 5.00
C ARG A 84 -10.02 -13.48 5.81
N LEU A 85 -10.36 -13.36 7.09
CA LEU A 85 -9.58 -12.74 8.14
C LEU A 85 -9.31 -13.82 9.18
N VAL A 86 -8.04 -14.23 9.29
CA VAL A 86 -7.61 -15.30 10.17
C VAL A 86 -6.80 -14.72 11.31
N LEU A 87 -7.11 -15.12 12.54
CA LEU A 87 -6.42 -14.70 13.76
C LEU A 87 -5.73 -15.88 14.40
N PHE A 88 -4.45 -15.70 14.75
CA PHE A 88 -3.63 -16.70 15.43
C PHE A 88 -3.14 -16.19 16.77
N HIS A 89 -2.98 -17.11 17.71
CA HIS A 89 -2.15 -16.97 18.90
C HIS A 89 -0.81 -17.67 18.65
N CYS A 90 0.29 -17.02 18.99
CA CYS A 90 1.64 -17.52 18.65
C CYS A 90 2.32 -18.22 19.81
N GLU A 91 2.01 -17.86 21.05
CA GLU A 91 2.60 -18.42 22.27
C GLU A 91 1.51 -19.10 23.14
N PRO A 92 1.76 -20.22 23.81
CA PRO A 92 3.03 -21.01 23.81
C PRO A 92 3.22 -21.85 22.53
N SER A 93 2.20 -21.93 21.70
CA SER A 93 2.21 -22.61 20.39
C SER A 93 1.28 -21.93 19.43
N TRP A 94 1.57 -21.99 18.15
CA TRP A 94 0.73 -21.44 17.09
C TRP A 94 -0.64 -22.12 17.05
N GLN A 95 -1.69 -21.34 17.21
CA GLN A 95 -3.08 -21.81 17.16
C GLN A 95 -3.96 -20.81 16.38
N CYS A 96 -4.79 -21.33 15.49
CA CYS A 96 -5.83 -20.54 14.85
C CYS A 96 -6.96 -20.29 15.83
N ILE A 97 -7.21 -19.03 16.19
CA ILE A 97 -8.27 -18.61 17.11
C ILE A 97 -9.60 -18.49 16.35
N SER A 98 -9.58 -17.87 15.19
CA SER A 98 -10.79 -17.66 14.39
C SER A 98 -10.51 -17.45 12.92
N ILE A 99 -11.49 -17.83 12.10
CA ILE A 99 -11.58 -17.47 10.68
C ILE A 99 -12.89 -16.69 10.53
N ARG A 100 -12.77 -15.42 10.14
CA ARG A 100 -13.89 -14.50 9.91
C ARG A 100 -13.90 -14.03 8.47
N TRP A 101 -15.00 -13.44 8.04
CA TRP A 101 -15.18 -13.01 6.67
C TRP A 101 -15.25 -11.49 6.59
N VAL A 102 -14.51 -10.92 5.66
CA VAL A 102 -14.55 -9.51 5.34
C VAL A 102 -15.46 -9.27 4.13
N VAL A 103 -16.04 -8.07 4.06
CA VAL A 103 -16.96 -7.72 2.96
C VAL A 103 -16.20 -7.64 1.63
N ARG A 104 -15.01 -7.06 1.65
CA ARG A 104 -14.16 -6.86 0.48
C ARG A 104 -12.71 -7.25 0.77
N ARG A 105 -11.90 -7.42 -0.29
CA ARG A 105 -10.47 -7.71 -0.16
C ARG A 105 -9.77 -6.59 0.59
N CYS A 106 -9.09 -6.95 1.67
CA CYS A 106 -8.36 -6.00 2.49
C CYS A 106 -7.09 -5.51 1.80
N THR A 107 -6.67 -4.30 2.16
CA THR A 107 -5.43 -3.68 1.70
C THR A 107 -4.40 -3.53 2.82
N SER A 108 -4.85 -3.39 4.07
CA SER A 108 -3.98 -3.31 5.25
C SER A 108 -4.69 -3.87 6.48
N LEU A 109 -3.90 -4.38 7.43
CA LEU A 109 -4.32 -4.86 8.74
C LEU A 109 -3.47 -4.21 9.82
N MET A 110 -4.05 -3.96 11.00
CA MET A 110 -3.33 -3.46 12.17
C MET A 110 -4.09 -3.80 13.46
N PHE A 111 -3.35 -4.23 14.49
CA PHE A 111 -3.87 -4.27 15.85
C PHE A 111 -3.77 -2.89 16.49
N ASN A 112 -4.70 -2.56 17.37
CA ASN A 112 -4.54 -1.41 18.26
C ASN A 112 -3.54 -1.74 19.39
N GLN A 113 -3.09 -0.72 20.15
CA GLN A 113 -2.10 -0.91 21.21
C GLN A 113 -2.66 -1.75 22.38
N ALA A 114 -3.94 -1.63 22.67
CA ALA A 114 -4.62 -2.44 23.68
C ALA A 114 -4.83 -3.90 23.26
N GLU A 115 -4.58 -4.25 21.98
CA GLU A 115 -4.75 -5.59 21.39
C GLU A 115 -6.18 -6.15 21.52
N ASP A 116 -7.16 -5.31 21.78
CA ASP A 116 -8.57 -5.70 21.87
C ASP A 116 -9.31 -5.58 20.53
N GLN A 117 -8.70 -4.86 19.55
CA GLN A 117 -9.27 -4.63 18.23
C GLN A 117 -8.24 -4.92 17.13
N LEU A 118 -8.72 -5.56 16.06
CA LEU A 118 -8.01 -5.71 14.80
C LEU A 118 -8.73 -4.86 13.74
N LEU A 119 -8.04 -3.91 13.16
CA LEU A 119 -8.55 -3.02 12.13
C LEU A 119 -8.15 -3.53 10.74
N ALA A 120 -9.07 -3.44 9.79
CA ALA A 120 -8.87 -3.84 8.40
C ALA A 120 -9.35 -2.73 7.47
N THR A 121 -8.52 -2.33 6.52
CA THR A 121 -8.89 -1.42 5.44
C THR A 121 -9.15 -2.19 4.16
N ASP A 122 -9.98 -1.67 3.27
CA ASP A 122 -10.32 -2.33 2.03
C ASP A 122 -10.21 -1.45 0.77
N LYS A 123 -10.40 -2.10 -0.39
CA LYS A 123 -10.36 -1.45 -1.71
C LYS A 123 -11.51 -0.47 -1.97
N SER A 124 -12.60 -0.55 -1.20
CA SER A 124 -13.73 0.39 -1.31
C SER A 124 -13.49 1.69 -0.54
N GLY A 125 -12.48 1.72 0.30
CA GLY A 125 -12.17 2.86 1.16
C GLY A 125 -12.72 2.70 2.57
N ASP A 126 -13.24 1.53 2.93
CA ASP A 126 -13.85 1.27 4.22
C ASP A 126 -12.82 0.73 5.24
N VAL A 127 -13.06 1.06 6.52
CA VAL A 127 -12.32 0.54 7.66
C VAL A 127 -13.28 -0.23 8.54
N TYR A 128 -12.96 -1.48 8.80
CA TYR A 128 -13.68 -2.37 9.71
C TYR A 128 -12.85 -2.65 10.97
N SER A 129 -13.53 -2.77 12.10
CA SER A 129 -12.95 -3.22 13.36
C SER A 129 -13.50 -4.59 13.73
N PHE A 130 -12.61 -5.49 14.14
CA PHE A 130 -12.92 -6.83 14.59
C PHE A 130 -12.44 -6.99 16.04
N SER A 131 -13.32 -7.44 16.92
CA SER A 131 -12.94 -7.73 18.31
C SER A 131 -11.95 -8.90 18.35
N VAL A 132 -10.89 -8.77 19.15
CA VAL A 132 -9.95 -9.86 19.46
C VAL A 132 -10.53 -10.76 20.55
N GLY A 133 -11.12 -10.18 21.60
CA GLY A 133 -11.70 -10.91 22.71
C GLY A 133 -13.01 -11.65 22.36
N GLU A 134 -13.72 -11.22 21.30
CA GLU A 134 -14.92 -11.87 20.79
C GLU A 134 -14.68 -12.38 19.35
N PRO A 135 -13.93 -13.46 19.17
CA PRO A 135 -13.43 -13.87 17.86
C PRO A 135 -14.51 -14.36 16.88
N GLN A 136 -15.75 -14.57 17.34
CA GLN A 136 -16.91 -14.96 16.52
C GLN A 136 -17.76 -13.75 16.07
N ARG A 137 -17.51 -12.56 16.66
CA ARG A 137 -18.26 -11.35 16.31
C ARG A 137 -17.87 -10.86 14.94
N GLU A 138 -18.86 -10.48 14.13
CA GLU A 138 -18.65 -9.87 12.82
C GLU A 138 -17.94 -8.52 12.91
N GLY A 139 -17.30 -8.11 11.81
CA GLY A 139 -16.63 -6.83 11.72
C GLY A 139 -17.61 -5.65 11.71
N GLU A 140 -17.29 -4.60 12.45
CA GLU A 140 -18.06 -3.37 12.53
C GLU A 140 -17.44 -2.31 11.60
N LEU A 141 -18.25 -1.71 10.72
CA LEU A 141 -17.81 -0.58 9.88
C LEU A 141 -17.56 0.64 10.77
N LYS A 142 -16.35 1.15 10.76
CA LYS A 142 -15.93 2.33 11.55
C LYS A 142 -15.97 3.62 10.77
N MET A 143 -15.45 3.61 9.56
CA MET A 143 -15.34 4.81 8.73
C MET A 143 -15.14 4.44 7.26
N GLY A 144 -15.32 5.41 6.37
CA GLY A 144 -15.06 5.27 4.94
C GLY A 144 -14.38 6.49 4.34
N HIS A 145 -13.64 6.25 3.26
CA HIS A 145 -13.11 7.24 2.33
C HIS A 145 -13.85 7.14 1.00
N LEU A 146 -13.76 8.18 0.18
CA LEU A 146 -14.28 8.15 -1.19
C LEU A 146 -13.33 7.44 -2.17
N SER A 147 -12.12 7.11 -1.73
CA SER A 147 -11.08 6.48 -2.53
C SER A 147 -10.52 5.25 -1.82
N MET A 148 -9.89 4.35 -2.59
CA MET A 148 -9.27 3.13 -2.09
C MET A 148 -8.25 3.46 -0.98
N LEU A 149 -8.37 2.80 0.16
CA LEU A 149 -7.38 2.86 1.22
C LEU A 149 -6.18 1.95 0.88
N LEU A 150 -4.98 2.45 1.11
CA LEU A 150 -3.73 1.76 0.77
C LEU A 150 -2.87 1.47 2.00
N ALA A 151 -2.89 2.36 2.98
CA ALA A 151 -2.11 2.22 4.20
C ALA A 151 -2.88 2.73 5.42
N MET A 152 -2.55 2.19 6.58
CA MET A 152 -3.13 2.56 7.86
C MET A 152 -2.04 2.55 8.93
N SER A 153 -2.14 3.49 9.88
CA SER A 153 -1.34 3.56 11.10
C SER A 153 -2.22 4.02 12.25
N MET A 154 -1.71 3.95 13.47
CA MET A 154 -2.41 4.44 14.66
C MET A 154 -1.47 5.20 15.58
N SER A 155 -2.04 6.09 16.40
CA SER A 155 -1.30 6.70 17.50
C SER A 155 -1.01 5.67 18.60
N PRO A 156 0.13 5.79 19.31
CA PRO A 156 0.52 4.83 20.36
C PRO A 156 -0.43 4.80 21.57
N ASP A 157 -1.30 5.79 21.70
CA ASP A 157 -2.30 5.90 22.77
C ASP A 157 -3.71 5.41 22.35
N ASP A 158 -3.83 4.80 21.17
CA ASP A 158 -5.12 4.38 20.58
C ASP A 158 -6.16 5.50 20.42
N LYS A 159 -5.71 6.76 20.41
CA LYS A 159 -6.61 7.91 20.28
C LYS A 159 -6.99 8.16 18.83
N PHE A 160 -6.03 8.02 17.90
CA PHE A 160 -6.21 8.32 16.50
C PHE A 160 -5.95 7.12 15.60
N ILE A 161 -6.79 6.99 14.58
CA ILE A 161 -6.56 6.16 13.40
C ILE A 161 -6.13 7.07 12.25
N ILE A 162 -5.06 6.70 11.58
CA ILE A 162 -4.46 7.43 10.47
C ILE A 162 -4.57 6.57 9.22
N THR A 163 -5.26 7.08 8.21
CA THR A 163 -5.55 6.33 6.98
C THR A 163 -5.10 7.11 5.76
N ALA A 164 -4.56 6.39 4.78
CA ALA A 164 -4.06 6.98 3.55
C ALA A 164 -4.72 6.34 2.33
N ASP A 165 -5.06 7.16 1.35
CA ASP A 165 -5.82 6.74 0.18
C ASP A 165 -5.06 6.95 -1.15
N ARG A 166 -5.66 6.42 -2.21
CA ARG A 166 -5.18 6.58 -3.59
C ARG A 166 -5.20 8.03 -4.07
N ASP A 167 -6.06 8.86 -3.49
CA ASP A 167 -6.23 10.27 -3.87
C ASP A 167 -5.38 11.24 -3.03
N GLU A 168 -4.17 10.78 -2.63
CA GLU A 168 -3.08 11.54 -2.00
C GLU A 168 -3.39 12.04 -0.58
N LYS A 169 -4.53 11.65 -0.01
CA LYS A 169 -4.97 12.15 1.29
C LYS A 169 -4.52 11.23 2.42
N ILE A 170 -4.03 11.85 3.47
CA ILE A 170 -3.85 11.20 4.76
C ILE A 170 -4.84 11.87 5.71
N ARG A 171 -5.74 11.07 6.28
CA ARG A 171 -6.76 11.53 7.23
C ARG A 171 -6.48 10.98 8.62
N VAL A 172 -6.48 11.85 9.61
CA VAL A 172 -6.37 11.54 11.03
C VAL A 172 -7.76 11.66 11.66
N SER A 173 -8.27 10.59 12.22
CA SER A 173 -9.61 10.54 12.84
C SER A 173 -9.51 9.98 14.24
N HIS A 174 -10.48 10.34 15.12
CA HIS A 174 -10.55 9.76 16.45
C HIS A 174 -10.98 8.28 16.37
N LEU A 175 -10.21 7.35 16.94
CA LEU A 175 -10.51 5.91 16.84
C LEU A 175 -11.89 5.54 17.42
N ARG A 176 -12.26 6.14 18.54
CA ARG A 176 -13.57 5.86 19.22
C ARG A 176 -14.78 6.47 18.50
N SER A 177 -14.57 7.54 17.72
CA SER A 177 -15.59 8.23 16.93
C SER A 177 -15.00 8.69 15.59
N PRO A 178 -14.80 7.76 14.63
CA PRO A 178 -14.01 8.02 13.43
C PRO A 178 -14.61 9.02 12.44
N TYR A 179 -15.88 9.39 12.60
CA TYR A 179 -16.51 10.51 11.91
C TYR A 179 -15.96 11.88 12.37
N ASN A 180 -15.34 11.95 13.56
CA ASN A 180 -14.62 13.14 14.02
C ASN A 180 -13.21 13.11 13.42
N ILE A 181 -12.99 13.97 12.45
CA ILE A 181 -11.69 14.17 11.81
C ILE A 181 -10.89 15.16 12.64
N GLN A 182 -9.68 14.77 13.04
CA GLN A 182 -8.74 15.64 13.73
C GLN A 182 -8.03 16.56 12.75
N SER A 183 -7.46 15.98 11.70
CA SER A 183 -6.65 16.71 10.72
C SER A 183 -6.56 15.95 9.39
N PHE A 184 -6.00 16.64 8.40
CA PHE A 184 -5.52 16.06 7.15
C PHE A 184 -4.06 16.44 6.95
N CYS A 185 -3.20 15.47 6.60
CA CYS A 185 -1.84 15.73 6.14
C CYS A 185 -1.86 15.76 4.61
N LEU A 186 -1.86 16.97 4.04
CA LEU A 186 -1.99 17.20 2.60
C LEU A 186 -0.67 17.69 2.00
N GLY A 187 -0.27 17.14 0.84
CA GLY A 187 0.94 17.58 0.15
C GLY A 187 1.67 16.53 -0.66
N HIS A 188 1.23 15.26 -0.64
CA HIS A 188 1.62 14.28 -1.65
C HIS A 188 0.92 14.60 -2.99
N GLN A 189 1.54 14.18 -4.11
CA GLN A 189 1.03 14.42 -5.46
C GLN A 189 0.57 13.15 -6.16
N GLN A 190 0.75 12.00 -5.50
CA GLN A 190 0.28 10.70 -5.93
C GLN A 190 -0.20 9.93 -4.69
N PHE A 191 -0.75 8.75 -4.92
CA PHE A 191 -1.24 7.87 -3.86
C PHE A 191 -0.21 7.68 -2.74
N VAL A 192 -0.71 7.52 -1.52
CA VAL A 192 0.13 7.29 -0.34
C VAL A 192 0.16 5.78 -0.05
N SER A 193 1.33 5.18 -0.16
CA SER A 193 1.55 3.73 -0.14
C SER A 193 2.01 3.17 1.21
N ALA A 194 2.58 4.02 2.06
CA ALA A 194 3.13 3.61 3.35
C ALA A 194 2.90 4.68 4.42
N LEU A 195 2.57 4.26 5.62
CA LEU A 195 2.44 5.09 6.83
C LEU A 195 3.18 4.43 7.98
N LEU A 196 3.84 5.22 8.80
CA LEU A 196 4.49 4.77 10.03
C LEU A 196 4.47 5.89 11.08
N VAL A 197 3.99 5.60 12.28
CA VAL A 197 4.24 6.40 13.47
C VAL A 197 5.49 5.82 14.14
N PRO A 198 6.62 6.55 14.18
CA PRO A 198 7.87 6.01 14.73
C PRO A 198 7.73 5.74 16.24
N PRO A 199 8.28 4.64 16.75
CA PRO A 199 8.39 4.41 18.18
C PRO A 199 9.12 5.59 18.87
N GLY A 200 8.71 5.96 20.07
CA GLY A 200 9.32 7.07 20.80
C GLY A 200 8.93 8.49 20.34
N HIS A 201 8.27 8.63 19.20
CA HIS A 201 7.82 9.93 18.65
C HIS A 201 6.31 9.91 18.38
N PRO A 202 5.47 9.96 19.44
CA PRO A 202 4.03 9.71 19.35
C PRO A 202 3.25 10.75 18.52
N HIS A 203 3.83 11.91 18.22
CA HIS A 203 3.18 12.97 17.42
C HIS A 203 3.65 12.99 15.95
N TRP A 204 4.62 12.15 15.59
CA TRP A 204 5.17 12.13 14.25
C TRP A 204 4.52 11.05 13.39
N LEU A 205 4.36 11.38 12.12
CA LEU A 205 3.95 10.44 11.10
C LEU A 205 4.90 10.51 9.92
N LEU A 206 5.41 9.38 9.50
CA LEU A 206 6.10 9.21 8.23
C LEU A 206 5.13 8.69 7.19
N SER A 207 5.19 9.24 6.00
CA SER A 207 4.41 8.78 4.86
C SER A 207 5.27 8.64 3.61
N GLY A 208 5.03 7.58 2.85
CA GLY A 208 5.65 7.30 1.56
C GLY A 208 4.62 7.29 0.44
N SER A 209 5.00 7.73 -0.75
CA SER A 209 4.07 7.94 -1.86
C SER A 209 4.65 7.49 -3.21
N GLY A 210 3.75 7.27 -4.17
CA GLY A 210 4.05 7.10 -5.58
C GLY A 210 4.63 8.35 -6.25
N ASP A 211 4.65 9.50 -5.57
CA ASP A 211 5.32 10.72 -6.05
C ASP A 211 6.85 10.68 -5.84
N GLY A 212 7.38 9.59 -5.27
CA GLY A 212 8.81 9.41 -5.00
C GLY A 212 9.30 10.14 -3.78
N THR A 213 8.42 10.64 -2.93
CA THR A 213 8.78 11.38 -1.72
C THR A 213 8.43 10.62 -0.44
N MET A 214 9.25 10.81 0.58
CA MET A 214 8.90 10.56 1.97
C MET A 214 8.67 11.89 2.67
N LYS A 215 7.66 11.97 3.53
CA LYS A 215 7.33 13.18 4.30
C LYS A 215 7.15 12.86 5.78
N LEU A 216 7.57 13.82 6.61
CA LEU A 216 7.35 13.83 8.06
C LEU A 216 6.30 14.87 8.39
N TRP A 217 5.35 14.48 9.25
CA TRP A 217 4.22 15.30 9.68
C TRP A 217 4.12 15.35 11.20
N ASP A 218 3.65 16.45 11.71
CA ASP A 218 2.91 16.52 12.95
C ASP A 218 1.45 16.19 12.59
N TYR A 219 1.04 14.94 12.84
CA TYR A 219 -0.24 14.46 12.32
C TYR A 219 -1.44 15.03 13.06
N GLU A 220 -1.31 15.44 14.33
CA GLU A 220 -2.42 16.05 15.06
C GLU A 220 -2.81 17.40 14.49
N SER A 221 -1.83 18.21 14.08
CA SER A 221 -2.07 19.49 13.41
C SER A 221 -2.19 19.37 11.87
N GLY A 222 -1.79 18.24 11.30
CA GLY A 222 -1.70 18.06 9.85
C GLY A 222 -0.52 18.79 9.19
N ARG A 223 0.36 19.40 9.98
CA ARG A 223 1.48 20.21 9.49
C ARG A 223 2.62 19.33 8.98
N LYS A 224 3.06 19.61 7.76
CA LYS A 224 4.28 19.00 7.22
C LYS A 224 5.51 19.60 7.91
N LEU A 225 6.35 18.74 8.47
CA LEU A 225 7.60 19.12 9.13
C LEU A 225 8.77 19.07 8.14
N GLN A 226 8.93 17.95 7.43
CA GLN A 226 10.04 17.73 6.49
C GLN A 226 9.56 16.95 5.27
N SER A 227 10.35 16.98 4.18
CA SER A 227 10.08 16.23 2.95
C SER A 227 11.38 15.91 2.24
N TRP A 228 11.51 14.64 1.78
CA TRP A 228 12.67 14.17 1.02
C TRP A 228 12.21 13.61 -0.31
N ASP A 229 12.87 14.04 -1.40
CA ASP A 229 12.76 13.43 -2.72
C ASP A 229 13.82 12.32 -2.82
N LEU A 230 13.37 11.09 -2.99
CA LEU A 230 14.25 9.92 -3.02
C LEU A 230 14.87 9.69 -4.41
N LYS A 231 14.48 10.49 -5.42
CA LYS A 231 15.03 10.44 -6.77
C LYS A 231 16.39 11.10 -6.93
N GLU A 232 16.60 12.23 -6.24
CA GLU A 232 17.76 13.10 -6.48
C GLU A 232 19.11 12.42 -6.26
N HIS A 233 19.06 11.15 -5.98
CA HIS A 233 20.18 10.39 -5.53
C HIS A 233 20.49 9.11 -6.32
N GLU A 234 19.78 8.77 -7.36
CA GLU A 234 20.15 7.67 -8.27
C GLU A 234 21.09 8.21 -9.36
N GLU A 235 22.38 8.25 -9.06
CA GLU A 235 23.41 8.38 -10.08
C GLU A 235 23.48 7.07 -10.88
N THR A 236 23.27 7.21 -12.19
CA THR A 236 23.55 6.28 -13.28
C THR A 236 22.51 5.21 -13.65
N SER A 237 22.29 5.22 -14.96
CA SER A 237 21.85 4.16 -15.86
C SER A 237 20.39 3.79 -15.88
N SER A 238 19.63 4.49 -16.71
CA SER A 238 18.45 3.90 -17.34
C SER A 238 18.09 4.68 -18.59
N SER A 239 17.46 4.00 -19.54
CA SER A 239 16.98 4.56 -20.79
C SER A 239 16.15 5.85 -20.57
N GLU A 240 16.08 6.73 -21.53
CA GLU A 240 15.33 7.99 -21.42
C GLU A 240 13.85 7.81 -21.03
N ALA A 241 13.26 6.63 -21.32
CA ALA A 241 11.91 6.27 -20.93
C ALA A 241 11.77 5.97 -19.41
N ASP A 242 12.81 5.45 -18.76
CA ASP A 242 12.83 5.15 -17.32
C ASP A 242 13.10 6.40 -16.47
N LYS A 243 13.69 7.44 -17.04
CA LYS A 243 13.98 8.71 -16.36
C LYS A 243 12.71 9.49 -15.94
N GLN A 244 11.54 9.15 -16.47
CA GLN A 244 10.27 9.81 -16.13
C GLN A 244 9.49 9.14 -14.99
N LYS A 245 9.75 7.87 -14.65
CA LYS A 245 9.05 7.19 -13.56
C LYS A 245 9.71 7.49 -12.21
N LYS A 246 8.92 8.03 -11.29
CA LYS A 246 9.36 8.27 -9.91
C LYS A 246 9.40 6.95 -9.13
N PRO A 247 10.43 6.70 -8.28
CA PRO A 247 10.47 5.51 -7.44
C PRO A 247 9.33 5.57 -6.43
N THR A 248 8.44 4.55 -6.45
CA THR A 248 7.36 4.46 -5.45
C THR A 248 7.92 4.01 -4.12
N VAL A 249 7.71 4.78 -3.05
CA VAL A 249 8.02 4.31 -1.69
C VAL A 249 7.08 3.18 -1.35
N CYS A 250 7.61 2.00 -1.07
CA CYS A 250 6.79 0.81 -0.83
C CYS A 250 6.84 0.32 0.62
N ARG A 251 7.88 0.65 1.37
CA ARG A 251 8.04 0.28 2.77
C ARG A 251 8.77 1.38 3.54
N ILE A 252 8.31 1.66 4.74
CA ILE A 252 9.00 2.45 5.76
C ILE A 252 9.05 1.59 7.01
N SER A 253 10.24 1.39 7.58
CA SER A 253 10.44 0.63 8.81
C SER A 253 11.32 1.41 9.75
N CYS A 254 11.09 1.30 11.06
CA CYS A 254 11.87 1.96 12.09
C CYS A 254 12.50 0.93 13.00
N SER A 255 13.74 1.16 13.40
CA SER A 255 14.42 0.33 14.40
C SER A 255 13.70 0.41 15.75
N PRO A 256 13.74 -0.65 16.58
CA PRO A 256 13.05 -0.68 17.87
C PRO A 256 13.51 0.42 18.83
N ASP A 257 14.78 0.86 18.73
CA ASP A 257 15.34 1.97 19.50
C ASP A 257 14.93 3.36 18.98
N ALA A 258 14.12 3.41 17.92
CA ALA A 258 13.63 4.61 17.25
C ALA A 258 14.72 5.51 16.63
N ARG A 259 15.97 5.04 16.50
CA ARG A 259 17.09 5.84 16.00
C ARG A 259 17.20 5.84 14.49
N HIS A 260 16.78 4.75 13.83
CA HIS A 260 16.98 4.55 12.41
C HIS A 260 15.66 4.28 11.69
N VAL A 261 15.45 4.97 10.60
CA VAL A 261 14.35 4.74 9.67
C VAL A 261 14.92 4.23 8.36
N ALA A 262 14.45 3.07 7.91
CA ALA A 262 14.80 2.47 6.64
C ALA A 262 13.63 2.64 5.66
N VAL A 263 13.92 3.07 4.43
CA VAL A 263 12.94 3.33 3.38
C VAL A 263 13.31 2.56 2.13
N GLN A 264 12.36 1.77 1.65
CA GLN A 264 12.47 0.98 0.43
C GLN A 264 11.60 1.59 -0.67
N CYS A 265 12.17 1.71 -1.85
CA CYS A 265 11.43 2.03 -3.07
C CYS A 265 11.22 0.77 -3.92
N GLU A 266 10.09 0.72 -4.63
CA GLU A 266 9.79 -0.40 -5.53
C GLU A 266 10.84 -0.49 -6.64
N ARG A 267 11.38 -1.70 -6.87
CA ARG A 267 12.37 -2.01 -7.91
C ARG A 267 13.70 -1.26 -7.81
N ALA A 268 13.97 -0.66 -6.67
CA ALA A 268 15.27 -0.06 -6.37
C ALA A 268 16.10 -1.05 -5.53
N SER A 269 17.34 -1.31 -5.96
CA SER A 269 18.29 -2.13 -5.18
C SER A 269 19.01 -1.32 -4.10
N THR A 270 18.36 -0.27 -3.60
CA THR A 270 18.92 0.65 -2.61
C THR A 270 17.91 0.87 -1.48
N VAL A 271 18.39 0.76 -0.24
CA VAL A 271 17.66 1.17 0.96
C VAL A 271 18.18 2.51 1.43
N HIS A 272 17.28 3.47 1.63
CA HIS A 272 17.60 4.78 2.17
C HIS A 272 17.46 4.75 3.70
N PHE A 273 18.49 5.20 4.42
CA PHE A 273 18.45 5.32 5.85
C PHE A 273 18.39 6.78 6.30
N PHE A 274 17.64 7.00 7.37
CA PHE A 274 17.55 8.27 8.06
C PHE A 274 17.82 8.03 9.54
N THR A 275 18.54 8.96 10.15
CA THR A 275 18.77 8.98 11.59
C THR A 275 17.82 9.99 12.23
N VAL A 276 17.20 9.60 13.32
CA VAL A 276 16.34 10.49 14.12
C VAL A 276 17.23 11.38 14.96
N ASP A 277 17.13 12.70 14.76
CA ASP A 277 17.79 13.72 15.58
C ASP A 277 16.74 14.44 16.44
N GLN A 278 16.69 14.11 17.72
CA GLN A 278 15.69 14.65 18.64
C GLN A 278 15.93 16.11 18.99
N ASP A 279 17.19 16.51 19.05
CA ASP A 279 17.62 17.82 19.55
C ASP A 279 17.92 18.81 18.42
N GLY A 280 18.10 18.32 17.18
CA GLY A 280 18.42 19.13 16.01
C GLY A 280 17.23 19.89 15.43
N GLU A 281 17.53 20.86 14.56
CA GLU A 281 16.52 21.55 13.75
C GLU A 281 15.89 20.61 12.74
N GLU A 282 16.68 19.72 12.15
CA GLU A 282 16.22 18.64 11.30
C GLU A 282 15.87 17.41 12.15
N LYS A 283 14.61 17.05 12.18
CA LYS A 283 14.09 15.92 12.98
C LYS A 283 14.52 14.57 12.45
N LEU A 284 14.72 14.46 11.13
CA LEU A 284 15.26 13.30 10.45
C LEU A 284 16.37 13.76 9.51
N VAL A 285 17.54 13.16 9.66
CA VAL A 285 18.73 13.45 8.86
C VAL A 285 19.00 12.29 7.92
N PRO A 286 19.14 12.50 6.60
CA PRO A 286 19.54 11.46 5.68
C PRO A 286 20.89 10.86 6.08
N HIS A 287 20.95 9.54 6.12
CA HIS A 287 22.18 8.79 6.35
C HIS A 287 22.69 8.15 5.06
N ARG A 288 23.75 7.36 5.14
CA ARG A 288 24.28 6.61 4.00
C ARG A 288 23.23 5.63 3.47
N ARG A 289 23.25 5.44 2.15
CA ARG A 289 22.44 4.43 1.48
C ARG A 289 23.12 3.08 1.56
N LEU A 290 22.31 2.05 1.63
CA LEU A 290 22.74 0.67 1.50
C LEU A 290 22.40 0.19 0.09
N SER A 291 23.42 -0.06 -0.73
CA SER A 291 23.25 -0.73 -2.01
C SER A 291 23.17 -2.23 -1.79
N LEU A 292 22.11 -2.84 -2.29
CA LEU A 292 21.84 -4.27 -2.19
C LEU A 292 22.25 -4.97 -3.48
N PRO A 293 22.67 -6.26 -3.41
CA PRO A 293 23.02 -7.03 -4.60
C PRO A 293 21.82 -7.31 -5.51
N HIS A 294 20.61 -7.36 -4.95
CA HIS A 294 19.36 -7.62 -5.67
C HIS A 294 18.27 -6.65 -5.18
N CYS A 295 17.17 -6.56 -5.92
CA CYS A 295 16.02 -5.77 -5.48
C CYS A 295 15.36 -6.39 -4.23
N PRO A 296 15.13 -5.63 -3.16
CA PRO A 296 14.41 -6.10 -2.00
C PRO A 296 12.91 -6.27 -2.33
N LEU A 297 12.35 -7.39 -1.92
CA LEU A 297 10.92 -7.66 -1.98
C LEU A 297 10.18 -7.03 -0.79
N ASP A 298 10.74 -7.17 0.40
CA ASP A 298 10.28 -6.50 1.63
C ASP A 298 11.42 -6.47 2.67
N MET A 299 11.25 -5.64 3.71
CA MET A 299 12.22 -5.52 4.79
C MET A 299 11.56 -5.21 6.13
N THR A 300 12.22 -5.61 7.21
CA THR A 300 11.77 -5.33 8.58
C THR A 300 12.95 -5.32 9.55
N PHE A 301 12.82 -4.61 10.65
CA PHE A 301 13.76 -4.73 11.77
C PHE A 301 13.31 -5.88 12.69
N ASP A 302 14.29 -6.59 13.23
CA ASP A 302 14.07 -7.52 14.33
C ASP A 302 14.05 -6.79 15.69
N PRO A 303 13.72 -7.48 16.79
CA PRO A 303 13.74 -6.89 18.12
C PRO A 303 15.11 -6.39 18.59
N GLU A 304 16.21 -6.92 18.04
CA GLU A 304 17.59 -6.54 18.33
C GLU A 304 18.08 -5.34 17.50
N GLY A 305 17.28 -4.85 16.55
CA GLY A 305 17.58 -3.70 15.70
C GLY A 305 18.39 -4.03 14.45
N GLN A 306 18.47 -5.30 14.08
CA GLN A 306 19.04 -5.74 12.80
C GLN A 306 17.99 -5.60 11.69
N LEU A 307 18.42 -5.16 10.51
CA LEU A 307 17.54 -5.07 9.34
C LEU A 307 17.58 -6.39 8.56
N TRP A 308 16.44 -7.07 8.51
CA TRP A 308 16.22 -8.26 7.69
C TRP A 308 15.62 -7.85 6.35
N VAL A 309 16.21 -8.34 5.27
CA VAL A 309 15.79 -8.02 3.91
C VAL A 309 15.51 -9.30 3.14
N LEU A 310 14.29 -9.43 2.62
CA LEU A 310 13.91 -10.47 1.67
C LEU A 310 14.25 -9.98 0.26
N MET A 311 15.09 -10.73 -0.45
CA MET A 311 15.62 -10.39 -1.76
C MET A 311 14.90 -11.14 -2.89
N ASP A 312 14.87 -10.55 -4.06
CA ASP A 312 14.50 -11.22 -5.32
C ASP A 312 15.71 -11.99 -5.88
N SER A 313 16.09 -13.04 -5.16
CA SER A 313 17.23 -13.90 -5.53
C SER A 313 17.13 -15.28 -4.86
N GLY A 314 17.24 -16.33 -5.66
CA GLY A 314 17.25 -17.71 -5.16
C GLY A 314 18.52 -18.11 -4.41
N ASP A 315 19.66 -17.52 -4.76
CA ASP A 315 20.95 -17.83 -4.15
C ASP A 315 21.10 -17.22 -2.76
N ALA A 316 20.55 -16.01 -2.56
CA ALA A 316 20.61 -15.27 -1.30
C ALA A 316 19.27 -14.60 -0.99
N PRO A 317 18.21 -15.38 -0.71
CA PRO A 317 16.86 -14.85 -0.55
C PRO A 317 16.69 -13.98 0.69
N LEU A 318 17.52 -14.17 1.72
CA LEU A 318 17.49 -13.40 2.95
C LEU A 318 18.86 -12.84 3.28
N GLN A 319 18.88 -11.62 3.76
CA GLN A 319 20.08 -10.97 4.28
C GLN A 319 19.78 -10.21 5.55
N ILE A 320 20.78 -10.14 6.43
CA ILE A 320 20.76 -9.34 7.68
C ILE A 320 21.80 -8.23 7.56
N TYR A 321 21.42 -7.05 7.99
CA TYR A 321 22.31 -5.90 8.10
C TYR A 321 22.29 -5.36 9.54
N THR A 322 23.47 -5.16 10.09
CA THR A 322 23.66 -4.62 11.45
C THR A 322 24.31 -3.25 11.35
N HIS A 323 23.83 -2.30 12.15
CA HIS A 323 24.45 -0.98 12.25
C HIS A 323 25.72 -1.05 13.10
N ARG A 324 26.89 -0.77 12.50
CA ARG A 324 28.20 -0.78 13.17
C ARG A 324 28.99 0.46 12.75
N ARG A 325 29.52 1.20 13.71
CA ARG A 325 30.43 2.33 13.45
C ARG A 325 29.94 3.27 12.34
N ASP A 326 28.69 3.65 12.41
CA ASP A 326 28.07 4.59 11.46
C ASP A 326 27.86 4.03 10.04
N SER A 327 27.80 2.71 9.87
CA SER A 327 27.49 2.03 8.62
C SER A 327 26.62 0.80 8.84
N TRP A 328 25.88 0.43 7.80
CA TRP A 328 25.11 -0.84 7.77
C TRP A 328 25.97 -1.89 7.09
N GLU A 329 26.31 -2.93 7.81
CA GLU A 329 27.17 -4.03 7.35
C GLU A 329 26.37 -5.33 7.29
N SER A 330 26.60 -6.13 6.22
CA SER A 330 26.00 -7.44 6.09
C SER A 330 26.57 -8.41 7.13
N ASP A 331 25.70 -9.17 7.79
CA ASP A 331 26.06 -10.23 8.74
C ASP A 331 25.67 -11.60 8.17
N ALA A 332 26.44 -12.01 7.14
CA ALA A 332 26.18 -13.27 6.43
C ALA A 332 26.48 -14.53 7.28
N GLU A 333 27.24 -14.40 8.35
CA GLU A 333 27.63 -15.52 9.23
C GLU A 333 26.72 -15.66 10.46
N SER A 334 25.67 -14.82 10.56
CA SER A 334 24.69 -14.90 11.66
C SER A 334 24.07 -16.31 11.72
N PRO A 335 24.12 -16.99 12.87
CA PRO A 335 23.48 -18.30 13.06
C PRO A 335 21.98 -18.24 12.82
N GLU A 336 21.34 -17.10 13.15
CA GLU A 336 19.91 -16.84 12.91
C GLU A 336 19.61 -16.81 11.43
N LEU A 337 20.40 -16.08 10.63
CA LEU A 337 20.26 -16.01 9.18
C LEU A 337 20.41 -17.39 8.54
N ILE A 338 21.44 -18.15 8.91
CA ILE A 338 21.69 -19.48 8.37
C ILE A 338 20.47 -20.39 8.63
N ARG A 339 19.99 -20.43 9.88
CA ARG A 339 18.83 -21.25 10.28
C ARG A 339 17.56 -20.86 9.52
N VAL A 340 17.25 -19.57 9.48
CA VAL A 340 16.04 -19.09 8.80
C VAL A 340 16.14 -19.36 7.30
N THR A 341 17.31 -19.13 6.70
CA THR A 341 17.52 -19.39 5.26
C THR A 341 17.35 -20.87 4.92
N GLU A 342 17.84 -21.78 5.74
CA GLU A 342 17.66 -23.24 5.52
C GLU A 342 16.17 -23.62 5.56
N ALA A 343 15.43 -23.12 6.56
CA ALA A 343 13.99 -23.36 6.67
C ALA A 343 13.16 -22.63 5.59
N PHE A 344 13.69 -21.55 5.02
CA PHE A 344 13.07 -20.79 3.95
C PHE A 344 13.21 -21.45 2.57
N LYS A 345 14.33 -22.16 2.30
CA LYS A 345 14.65 -22.77 1.00
C LYS A 345 13.49 -23.54 0.35
N PRO A 346 12.74 -24.40 1.08
CA PRO A 346 11.61 -25.15 0.48
C PRO A 346 10.49 -24.29 -0.05
N HIS A 347 10.43 -23.01 0.36
CA HIS A 347 9.37 -22.08 -0.02
C HIS A 347 9.76 -21.19 -1.19
N TRP A 348 11.05 -21.18 -1.60
CA TRP A 348 11.55 -20.25 -2.63
C TRP A 348 10.86 -20.42 -3.97
N GLU A 349 10.75 -21.64 -4.50
CA GLU A 349 10.10 -21.89 -5.79
C GLU A 349 8.66 -21.35 -5.84
N THR A 350 7.90 -21.52 -4.73
CA THR A 350 6.53 -21.00 -4.62
C THR A 350 6.52 -19.47 -4.56
N LEU A 351 7.48 -18.88 -3.85
CA LEU A 351 7.64 -17.44 -3.77
C LEU A 351 7.95 -16.86 -5.14
N GLU A 352 8.98 -17.37 -5.80
CA GLU A 352 9.46 -16.95 -7.13
C GLU A 352 8.34 -17.02 -8.17
N ALA A 353 7.59 -18.14 -8.21
CA ALA A 353 6.43 -18.28 -9.09
C ALA A 353 5.30 -17.28 -8.81
N SER A 354 5.25 -16.71 -7.60
CA SER A 354 4.26 -15.72 -7.20
C SER A 354 4.68 -14.27 -7.47
N LEU A 355 5.97 -14.03 -7.77
CA LEU A 355 6.49 -12.70 -8.04
C LEU A 355 5.93 -12.17 -9.36
N ARG A 356 5.62 -10.88 -9.37
CA ARG A 356 5.14 -10.19 -10.57
C ARG A 356 6.30 -9.51 -11.27
N THR A 357 6.32 -9.62 -12.59
CA THR A 357 7.23 -8.85 -13.44
C THR A 357 6.83 -7.39 -13.53
N ASP A 358 5.54 -7.08 -13.35
CA ASP A 358 5.02 -5.71 -13.44
C ASP A 358 4.99 -5.00 -12.09
N SER A 359 5.04 -3.65 -12.11
CA SER A 359 4.88 -2.84 -10.91
C SER A 359 3.53 -3.12 -10.22
N ARG A 360 3.58 -3.34 -8.92
CA ARG A 360 2.35 -3.52 -8.12
C ARG A 360 1.53 -2.25 -7.99
N PHE A 361 2.13 -1.10 -8.23
CA PHE A 361 1.52 0.22 -8.06
C PHE A 361 1.10 0.87 -9.38
N GLU A 362 1.42 0.28 -10.55
CA GLU A 362 1.13 0.89 -11.87
C GLU A 362 -0.34 1.29 -12.01
N HIS A 363 -1.25 0.42 -11.54
CA HIS A 363 -2.69 0.65 -11.61
C HIS A 363 -3.23 1.73 -10.66
N LEU A 364 -2.40 2.22 -9.73
CA LEU A 364 -2.77 3.28 -8.77
C LEU A 364 -2.51 4.67 -9.32
N TYR A 365 -1.57 4.81 -10.26
CA TYR A 365 -1.29 6.10 -10.87
C TYR A 365 -2.51 6.65 -11.59
N LYS A 366 -2.76 7.94 -11.42
CA LYS A 366 -3.83 8.62 -12.14
C LYS A 366 -3.46 8.73 -13.60
N VAL A 367 -4.30 8.18 -14.48
CA VAL A 367 -4.20 8.39 -15.91
C VAL A 367 -4.84 9.74 -16.21
N ASN A 368 -4.06 10.71 -16.63
CA ASN A 368 -4.60 11.97 -17.14
C ASN A 368 -5.27 11.71 -18.48
N PHE A 369 -6.59 11.52 -18.46
CA PHE A 369 -7.37 11.53 -19.69
C PHE A 369 -7.55 12.98 -20.12
N ASP A 370 -6.95 13.35 -21.24
CA ASP A 370 -7.35 14.58 -21.93
C ASP A 370 -8.75 14.35 -22.55
N ASN A 371 -9.77 14.60 -21.74
CA ASN A 371 -11.16 14.47 -22.15
C ASN A 371 -11.50 15.38 -23.33
N VAL A 372 -10.77 16.49 -23.51
CA VAL A 372 -10.97 17.42 -24.61
C VAL A 372 -10.39 16.82 -25.90
N ALA A 373 -9.17 16.29 -25.88
CA ALA A 373 -8.58 15.60 -27.02
C ALA A 373 -9.40 14.38 -27.43
N ALA A 374 -9.82 13.54 -26.48
CA ALA A 374 -10.68 12.38 -26.74
C ALA A 374 -12.04 12.77 -27.32
N TYR A 375 -12.64 13.85 -26.84
CA TYR A 375 -13.91 14.38 -27.38
C TYR A 375 -13.72 14.90 -28.81
N LEU A 376 -12.65 15.68 -29.05
CA LEU A 376 -12.34 16.21 -30.38
C LEU A 376 -12.07 15.09 -31.38
N GLN A 377 -11.33 14.07 -30.99
CA GLN A 377 -11.07 12.90 -31.83
C GLN A 377 -12.37 12.14 -32.18
N LYS A 378 -13.24 11.89 -31.20
CA LYS A 378 -14.57 11.27 -31.45
C LYS A 378 -15.46 12.15 -32.33
N LYS A 379 -15.39 13.48 -32.14
CA LYS A 379 -16.15 14.42 -32.98
C LYS A 379 -15.64 14.40 -34.43
N GLN A 380 -14.35 14.34 -34.61
CA GLN A 380 -13.73 14.26 -35.94
C GLN A 380 -14.07 12.95 -36.65
N GLN A 381 -13.99 11.82 -35.96
CA GLN A 381 -14.42 10.52 -36.50
C GLN A 381 -15.88 10.52 -36.96
N ARG A 382 -16.79 11.08 -36.15
CA ARG A 382 -18.21 11.22 -36.54
C ARG A 382 -18.41 12.09 -37.77
N LEU A 383 -17.66 13.17 -37.91
CA LEU A 383 -17.73 14.04 -39.12
C LEU A 383 -17.21 13.31 -40.33
N GLU A 384 -16.11 12.56 -40.25
CA GLU A 384 -15.59 11.74 -41.33
C GLU A 384 -16.57 10.63 -41.76
N GLU A 385 -17.22 9.97 -40.81
CA GLU A 385 -18.27 8.98 -41.06
C GLU A 385 -19.50 9.59 -41.78
N GLN A 386 -19.91 10.80 -41.36
CA GLN A 386 -20.98 11.53 -42.02
C GLN A 386 -20.65 11.91 -43.46
N LEU A 387 -19.41 12.37 -43.68
CA LEU A 387 -18.93 12.68 -45.06
C LEU A 387 -18.88 11.43 -45.92
N LYS A 388 -18.46 10.28 -45.40
CA LYS A 388 -18.46 8.99 -46.12
C LYS A 388 -19.89 8.50 -46.42
N ARG A 389 -20.84 8.73 -45.53
CA ARG A 389 -22.27 8.39 -45.74
C ARG A 389 -23.00 9.37 -46.65
N GLY A 390 -22.58 10.64 -46.72
CA GLY A 390 -23.16 11.69 -47.56
C GLY A 390 -22.70 11.66 -49.03
N GLY A 391 -21.70 10.85 -49.38
CA GLY A 391 -21.16 10.74 -50.75
C GLY A 391 -21.94 9.84 -51.70
N GLY A 392 -23.04 9.22 -51.30
CA GLY A 392 -23.86 8.34 -52.12
C GLY A 392 -25.24 8.94 -52.42
N HIS A 393 -25.46 9.36 -53.68
CA HIS A 393 -26.71 9.82 -54.29
C HIS A 393 -27.02 11.32 -54.22
N ARG A 394 -26.41 12.07 -55.13
CA ARG A 394 -27.05 13.25 -55.70
C ARG A 394 -27.88 12.81 -56.92
N ARG A 395 -29.22 12.75 -56.79
CA ARG A 395 -30.15 12.90 -57.90
C ARG A 395 -30.30 14.40 -58.19
N PRO A 396 -30.32 14.84 -59.48
CA PRO A 396 -30.56 16.23 -59.78
C PRO A 396 -32.07 16.52 -59.78
N THR A 397 -32.50 17.49 -58.95
CA THR A 397 -33.82 18.08 -59.08
C THR A 397 -33.73 19.59 -59.20
N ALA A 398 -34.22 20.01 -60.34
CA ALA A 398 -34.75 21.26 -60.79
C ALA A 398 -34.73 22.52 -59.93
N THR A 399 -34.22 23.55 -60.62
CA THR A 399 -34.31 24.99 -60.40
C THR A 399 -35.62 25.48 -59.80
N ARG A 400 -35.51 26.30 -58.71
CA ARG A 400 -36.42 27.43 -58.43
C ARG A 400 -35.58 28.57 -57.82
N ARG A 401 -35.86 29.77 -58.37
CA ARG A 401 -35.24 31.08 -58.08
C ARG A 401 -35.68 31.66 -56.71
N PRO A 402 -34.98 32.69 -56.24
CA PRO A 402 -34.88 33.07 -54.83
C PRO A 402 -35.84 34.16 -54.41
N GLU A 403 -36.14 34.18 -53.10
CA GLU A 403 -36.61 35.41 -52.47
C GLU A 403 -35.80 35.73 -51.22
N HIS A 404 -35.51 37.05 -51.12
CA HIS A 404 -34.79 37.78 -50.13
C HIS A 404 -35.42 37.66 -48.74
N ASN A 405 -34.57 37.63 -47.69
CA ASN A 405 -34.51 38.53 -46.53
C ASN A 405 -33.54 37.90 -45.52
N GLY A 406 -32.57 38.53 -45.24
CA GLY A 406 -31.90 39.50 -44.45
C GLY A 406 -32.10 39.32 -42.97
N CYS A 407 -31.04 38.94 -42.26
CA CYS A 407 -30.57 39.63 -41.07
C CYS A 407 -29.28 38.98 -40.49
N ASN A 408 -28.26 39.77 -40.54
CA ASN A 408 -27.00 39.57 -39.82
C ASN A 408 -27.22 39.73 -38.31
N LYS A 409 -26.60 38.82 -37.53
CA LYS A 409 -26.00 39.25 -36.24
C LYS A 409 -24.84 38.35 -35.87
N VAL A 410 -23.67 38.89 -36.09
CA VAL A 410 -22.40 38.47 -35.47
C VAL A 410 -22.46 39.04 -34.04
N ILE A 411 -22.21 38.17 -33.05
CA ILE A 411 -21.82 38.63 -31.70
C ILE A 411 -20.51 37.99 -31.37
N LEU A 412 -19.47 38.76 -31.48
CA LEU A 412 -18.20 38.63 -30.79
C LEU A 412 -18.39 39.05 -29.36
N LEU A 413 -17.99 38.24 -28.40
CA LEU A 413 -17.75 38.68 -27.03
C LEU A 413 -16.37 38.21 -26.59
N ASN A 414 -15.43 39.14 -26.72
CA ASN A 414 -14.23 39.22 -25.91
C ASN A 414 -14.61 39.73 -24.53
N GLY A 415 -14.00 39.19 -23.51
CA GLY A 415 -14.16 39.71 -22.15
C GLY A 415 -13.13 39.12 -21.21
N HIS A 416 -11.92 39.64 -21.24
CA HIS A 416 -11.00 39.62 -20.11
C HIS A 416 -11.65 40.29 -18.88
N ARG A 417 -11.49 39.64 -17.73
CA ARG A 417 -11.40 40.36 -16.45
C ARG A 417 -10.53 39.58 -15.48
N ASP A 418 -9.37 40.14 -15.21
CA ASP A 418 -8.62 39.98 -13.98
C ASP A 418 -9.46 40.47 -12.80
N ILE A 419 -9.50 39.73 -11.72
CA ILE A 419 -9.73 40.26 -10.39
C ILE A 419 -8.81 39.53 -9.42
N SER A 420 -7.81 40.26 -8.95
CA SER A 420 -7.06 40.03 -7.71
C SER A 420 -7.96 40.35 -6.51
N CYS A 421 -8.03 39.43 -5.54
CA CYS A 421 -7.98 39.66 -4.09
C CYS A 421 -7.70 38.34 -3.40
#